data_b6b0e7c6d367d4d6db90d78ce47f9195
#
_entry.id   b6b0e7c6d367d4d6db90d78ce47f9195
#
_cell.length_a   1.000
_cell.length_b   1.000
_cell.length_c   1.000
_cell.angle_alpha   90.00
_cell.angle_beta   90.00
_cell.angle_gamma   90.00
#
_symmetry.space_group_name_H-M   'P 1'
#
loop_
_entity.id
_entity.type
_entity.pdbx_description
1 polymer ?
#
loop_
_entity_poly.entity_id
_entity_poly.type
_entity_poly.pdbx_seq_one_letter_code
_entity_poly.pdbx_strand_id
1 'polypeptide(L)'
;ANFAQTIHGIEESNVSEEQAAAWGTPKMLGRRQIIAGPESGAEVYIRLVQNDEVPEYEYLKTYGWNAIEITVKDADLLHEKLKDSPFEIIGKPTEFDFSDAIYPMQAVGLSKELFYLNQVRGNLPAYDLPLAQSFVDHIFIMVLATPDVEKAVQFYVDAFGWAEGNTFHIPYSVINNAFELADDTKHFLCMSCNGRVVNNEIDQYPKGTIIRPRNDGMLEPGIAMTTYMVEDLDKVNVSLLSEPTTFSSAGYNGRRSACCIG
;
A
#
# COMPACT_ATOMS: atom_id res chain seq x y z
N ALA A 1 -12.63 -8.87 -12.66
CA ALA A 1 -13.80 -9.65 -12.25
C ALA A 1 -13.49 -10.61 -11.11
N ASN A 2 -12.30 -11.23 -11.11
CA ASN A 2 -11.99 -12.28 -10.12
C ASN A 2 -11.45 -11.75 -8.78
N PHE A 3 -10.81 -10.59 -8.78
CA PHE A 3 -10.40 -9.93 -7.54
C PHE A 3 -11.62 -9.40 -6.76
N ALA A 4 -12.64 -8.93 -7.49
CA ALA A 4 -13.90 -8.46 -6.91
C ALA A 4 -14.79 -9.57 -6.32
N GLN A 5 -14.49 -10.84 -6.56
CA GLN A 5 -15.20 -11.97 -5.93
C GLN A 5 -14.70 -12.30 -4.52
N THR A 6 -13.56 -11.73 -4.12
CA THR A 6 -12.94 -11.95 -2.80
C THR A 6 -12.80 -10.68 -1.98
N ILE A 7 -13.01 -9.52 -2.60
CA ILE A 7 -13.13 -8.23 -1.95
C ILE A 7 -14.55 -7.73 -2.21
N HIS A 8 -15.36 -7.62 -1.18
CA HIS A 8 -16.72 -7.09 -1.31
C HIS A 8 -16.69 -5.56 -1.44
N GLY A 9 -17.38 -5.03 -2.47
CA GLY A 9 -17.76 -3.62 -2.48
C GLY A 9 -18.70 -3.36 -1.30
N ILE A 10 -18.22 -2.55 -0.35
CA ILE A 10 -18.97 -2.20 0.86
C ILE A 10 -19.84 -0.97 0.60
N GLU A 11 -19.28 -0.01 -0.14
CA GLU A 11 -19.91 1.28 -0.42
C GLU A 11 -19.51 1.78 -1.80
N GLU A 12 -20.47 2.29 -2.54
CA GLU A 12 -20.25 3.06 -3.76
C GLU A 12 -20.81 4.47 -3.56
N SER A 13 -20.01 5.49 -3.85
CA SER A 13 -20.36 6.89 -3.66
C SER A 13 -19.56 7.79 -4.62
N ASN A 14 -19.72 9.09 -4.49
CA ASN A 14 -18.85 10.06 -5.14
C ASN A 14 -17.99 10.78 -4.11
N VAL A 15 -16.81 11.23 -4.52
CA VAL A 15 -15.93 12.08 -3.70
C VAL A 15 -16.67 13.35 -3.33
N SER A 16 -16.84 13.60 -2.03
CA SER A 16 -17.50 14.79 -1.51
C SER A 16 -16.58 16.02 -1.57
N GLU A 17 -17.16 17.21 -1.33
CA GLU A 17 -16.40 18.46 -1.24
C GLU A 17 -15.41 18.40 -0.08
N GLU A 18 -15.83 17.88 1.07
CA GLU A 18 -15.00 17.73 2.26
C GLU A 18 -13.83 16.75 2.00
N GLN A 19 -14.09 15.65 1.29
CA GLN A 19 -13.02 14.71 0.92
C GLN A 19 -12.02 15.34 -0.04
N ALA A 20 -12.49 15.99 -1.11
CA ALA A 20 -11.62 16.64 -2.08
C ALA A 20 -10.77 17.76 -1.43
N ALA A 21 -11.34 18.51 -0.50
CA ALA A 21 -10.65 19.53 0.27
C ALA A 21 -9.61 18.91 1.22
N ALA A 22 -9.99 17.87 1.98
CA ALA A 22 -9.10 17.19 2.91
C ALA A 22 -7.89 16.55 2.21
N TRP A 23 -8.08 16.05 1.00
CA TRP A 23 -7.00 15.46 0.18
C TRP A 23 -6.17 16.51 -0.57
N GLY A 24 -6.57 17.78 -0.55
CA GLY A 24 -5.93 18.83 -1.35
C GLY A 24 -6.08 18.62 -2.87
N THR A 25 -7.16 17.94 -3.30
CA THR A 25 -7.37 17.52 -4.68
C THR A 25 -8.74 17.97 -5.21
N PRO A 26 -8.95 19.28 -5.44
CA PRO A 26 -10.26 19.86 -5.77
C PRO A 26 -10.90 19.28 -7.04
N LYS A 27 -10.12 18.80 -8.00
CA LYS A 27 -10.64 18.17 -9.22
C LYS A 27 -11.13 16.73 -9.02
N MET A 28 -10.96 16.17 -7.83
CA MET A 28 -11.56 14.88 -7.47
C MET A 28 -13.02 14.99 -7.06
N LEU A 29 -13.54 16.18 -6.76
CA LEU A 29 -14.95 16.40 -6.43
C LEU A 29 -15.88 15.74 -7.44
N GLY A 30 -16.82 14.93 -6.94
CA GLY A 30 -17.82 14.23 -7.75
C GLY A 30 -17.30 12.99 -8.50
N ARG A 31 -16.01 12.67 -8.44
CA ARG A 31 -15.46 11.44 -9.02
C ARG A 31 -16.03 10.22 -8.30
N ARG A 32 -16.34 9.18 -9.06
CA ARG A 32 -16.85 7.92 -8.51
C ARG A 32 -15.81 7.24 -7.64
N GLN A 33 -16.24 6.70 -6.51
CA GLN A 33 -15.40 5.89 -5.63
C GLN A 33 -16.11 4.65 -5.15
N ILE A 34 -15.33 3.60 -4.88
CA ILE A 34 -15.80 2.35 -4.30
C ILE A 34 -14.89 2.02 -3.12
N ILE A 35 -15.49 1.66 -1.98
CA ILE A 35 -14.77 1.11 -0.85
C ILE A 35 -14.99 -0.39 -0.84
N ALA A 36 -13.93 -1.14 -0.75
CA ALA A 36 -13.92 -2.59 -0.70
C ALA A 36 -13.17 -3.07 0.53
N GLY A 37 -13.58 -4.21 1.07
CA GLY A 37 -12.95 -4.89 2.19
C GLY A 37 -12.99 -6.40 2.02
N PRO A 38 -12.26 -7.17 2.86
CA PRO A 38 -12.20 -8.62 2.76
C PRO A 38 -13.50 -9.29 3.25
N GLU A 39 -13.77 -10.50 2.73
CA GLU A 39 -14.90 -11.33 3.18
C GLU A 39 -14.84 -11.71 4.65
N SER A 40 -13.66 -11.74 5.25
CA SER A 40 -13.47 -11.99 6.67
C SER A 40 -14.11 -10.93 7.56
N GLY A 41 -14.37 -9.73 7.03
CA GLY A 41 -14.85 -8.59 7.78
C GLY A 41 -13.75 -7.88 8.59
N ALA A 42 -12.46 -8.14 8.32
CA ALA A 42 -11.37 -7.37 8.90
C ALA A 42 -11.52 -5.89 8.57
N GLU A 43 -11.24 -5.02 9.56
CA GLU A 43 -11.38 -3.56 9.41
C GLU A 43 -10.22 -2.95 8.60
N VAL A 44 -10.02 -3.46 7.39
CA VAL A 44 -9.06 -2.96 6.41
C VAL A 44 -9.78 -2.73 5.09
N TYR A 45 -9.44 -1.66 4.39
CA TYR A 45 -10.21 -1.21 3.25
C TYR A 45 -9.32 -0.74 2.11
N ILE A 46 -9.73 -1.01 0.88
CA ILE A 46 -9.21 -0.37 -0.32
C ILE A 46 -10.27 0.60 -0.83
N ARG A 47 -9.88 1.85 -1.02
CA ARG A 47 -10.69 2.85 -1.69
C ARG A 47 -10.20 3.00 -3.13
N LEU A 48 -11.03 2.60 -4.07
CA LEU A 48 -10.81 2.78 -5.50
C LEU A 48 -11.47 4.08 -5.92
N VAL A 49 -10.72 5.03 -6.46
CA VAL A 49 -11.24 6.35 -6.88
C VAL A 49 -10.99 6.52 -8.37
N GLN A 50 -12.05 6.87 -9.10
CA GLN A 50 -11.93 7.18 -10.52
C GLN A 50 -11.00 8.37 -10.73
N ASN A 51 -9.94 8.18 -11.52
CA ASN A 51 -8.94 9.18 -11.84
C ASN A 51 -8.78 9.30 -13.35
N ASP A 52 -8.19 10.40 -13.82
CA ASP A 52 -7.81 10.54 -15.22
C ASP A 52 -6.46 9.83 -15.44
N GLU A 53 -6.27 9.35 -16.65
CA GLU A 53 -5.03 8.67 -17.02
C GLU A 53 -3.82 9.64 -16.92
N VAL A 54 -2.71 9.10 -16.45
CA VAL A 54 -1.40 9.76 -16.42
C VAL A 54 -0.44 8.86 -17.19
N PRO A 55 -0.27 9.06 -18.51
CA PRO A 55 0.48 8.17 -19.39
C PRO A 55 1.93 7.96 -18.96
N GLU A 56 2.54 9.00 -18.38
CA GLU A 56 3.94 9.00 -17.93
C GLU A 56 4.17 8.23 -16.63
N TYR A 57 3.08 7.78 -15.96
CA TYR A 57 3.21 6.98 -14.75
C TYR A 57 3.59 5.55 -15.08
N GLU A 58 4.68 5.09 -14.45
CA GLU A 58 5.12 3.70 -14.46
C GLU A 58 5.23 3.20 -13.02
N TYR A 59 4.63 2.05 -12.71
CA TYR A 59 4.79 1.40 -11.41
C TYR A 59 6.27 1.05 -11.17
N LEU A 60 6.70 0.98 -9.92
CA LEU A 60 8.10 0.74 -9.51
C LEU A 60 9.12 1.79 -9.98
N LYS A 61 8.73 2.83 -10.71
CA LYS A 61 9.65 3.86 -11.24
C LYS A 61 9.54 5.20 -10.52
N THR A 62 8.63 5.31 -9.56
CA THR A 62 8.34 6.59 -8.89
C THR A 62 8.48 6.48 -7.38
N TYR A 63 8.83 7.58 -6.72
CA TYR A 63 8.75 7.70 -5.27
C TYR A 63 7.29 7.77 -4.79
N GLY A 64 7.07 7.50 -3.51
CA GLY A 64 5.77 7.45 -2.85
C GLY A 64 5.26 6.03 -2.64
N TRP A 65 3.97 5.84 -2.38
CA TRP A 65 3.37 4.54 -2.11
C TRP A 65 3.40 3.64 -3.35
N ASN A 66 4.14 2.56 -3.29
CA ASN A 66 4.36 1.70 -4.46
C ASN A 66 3.62 0.38 -4.44
N ALA A 67 3.47 -0.26 -3.28
CA ALA A 67 2.74 -1.52 -3.21
C ALA A 67 1.85 -1.62 -1.97
N ILE A 68 0.86 -2.48 -2.07
CA ILE A 68 0.00 -2.92 -0.97
C ILE A 68 0.31 -4.39 -0.70
N GLU A 69 0.72 -4.73 0.51
CA GLU A 69 0.87 -6.12 0.93
C GLU A 69 -0.44 -6.63 1.52
N ILE A 70 -0.92 -7.72 0.95
CA ILE A 70 -2.19 -8.33 1.32
C ILE A 70 -1.97 -9.81 1.64
N THR A 71 -2.52 -10.28 2.76
CA THR A 71 -2.51 -11.70 3.06
C THR A 71 -3.48 -12.46 2.17
N VAL A 72 -3.05 -13.61 1.68
CA VAL A 72 -3.87 -14.52 0.88
C VAL A 72 -3.81 -15.93 1.48
N LYS A 73 -4.86 -16.69 1.29
CA LYS A 73 -4.98 -18.02 1.87
C LYS A 73 -4.18 -19.08 1.12
N ASP A 74 -4.00 -18.89 -0.19
CA ASP A 74 -3.33 -19.81 -1.10
C ASP A 74 -2.78 -19.04 -2.31
N ALA A 75 -1.47 -18.81 -2.31
CA ALA A 75 -0.80 -18.03 -3.35
C ALA A 75 -0.75 -18.78 -4.69
N ASP A 76 -0.61 -20.10 -4.69
CA ASP A 76 -0.60 -20.91 -5.92
C ASP A 76 -1.96 -20.89 -6.58
N LEU A 77 -3.04 -21.10 -5.83
CA LEU A 77 -4.39 -21.03 -6.36
C LEU A 77 -4.73 -19.62 -6.86
N LEU A 78 -4.26 -18.58 -6.16
CA LEU A 78 -4.45 -17.20 -6.61
C LEU A 78 -3.68 -16.93 -7.90
N HIS A 79 -2.44 -17.40 -8.01
CA HIS A 79 -1.64 -17.31 -9.23
C HIS A 79 -2.37 -17.94 -10.41
N GLU A 80 -2.92 -19.15 -10.26
CA GLU A 80 -3.70 -19.79 -11.33
C GLU A 80 -4.93 -18.96 -11.73
N LYS A 81 -5.64 -18.39 -10.78
CA LYS A 81 -6.81 -17.54 -11.05
C LYS A 81 -6.44 -16.23 -11.76
N LEU A 82 -5.27 -15.65 -11.46
CA LEU A 82 -4.84 -14.38 -12.06
C LEU A 82 -4.36 -14.53 -13.49
N LYS A 83 -3.92 -15.72 -13.94
CA LYS A 83 -3.49 -15.97 -15.32
C LYS A 83 -4.57 -15.62 -16.35
N ASP A 84 -5.84 -15.86 -16.03
CA ASP A 84 -6.98 -15.60 -16.91
C ASP A 84 -7.66 -14.25 -16.59
N SER A 85 -6.99 -13.37 -15.86
CA SER A 85 -7.47 -12.06 -15.44
C SER A 85 -6.71 -10.95 -16.15
N PRO A 86 -7.18 -9.70 -16.08
CA PRO A 86 -6.43 -8.55 -16.62
C PRO A 86 -5.25 -8.09 -15.77
N PHE A 87 -4.92 -8.79 -14.66
CA PHE A 87 -3.74 -8.50 -13.86
C PHE A 87 -2.47 -9.01 -14.57
N GLU A 88 -1.41 -8.23 -14.49
CA GLU A 88 -0.06 -8.63 -14.89
C GLU A 88 0.63 -9.33 -13.71
N ILE A 89 1.10 -10.56 -13.89
CA ILE A 89 1.88 -11.27 -12.88
C ILE A 89 3.36 -10.93 -13.11
N ILE A 90 3.96 -10.18 -12.21
CA ILE A 90 5.38 -9.77 -12.29
C ILE A 90 6.30 -10.61 -11.40
N GLY A 91 5.74 -11.35 -10.46
CA GLY A 91 6.44 -12.31 -9.61
C GLY A 91 5.55 -13.52 -9.31
N LYS A 92 6.01 -14.71 -9.68
CA LYS A 92 5.32 -15.98 -9.35
C LYS A 92 5.48 -16.29 -7.87
N PRO A 93 4.58 -17.12 -7.28
CA PRO A 93 4.77 -17.63 -5.93
C PRO A 93 6.17 -18.23 -5.75
N THR A 94 6.91 -17.75 -4.77
CA THR A 94 8.32 -18.14 -4.57
C THR A 94 8.64 -18.19 -3.07
N GLU A 95 9.33 -19.25 -2.65
CA GLU A 95 9.81 -19.35 -1.27
C GLU A 95 10.98 -18.36 -1.04
N PHE A 96 11.04 -17.82 0.17
CA PHE A 96 12.22 -17.08 0.59
C PHE A 96 13.29 -18.04 1.15
N ASP A 97 14.56 -17.83 0.81
CA ASP A 97 15.66 -18.63 1.31
C ASP A 97 15.85 -18.52 2.84
N PHE A 98 15.36 -17.43 3.45
CA PHE A 98 15.56 -17.13 4.87
C PHE A 98 14.36 -17.49 5.76
N SER A 99 13.19 -17.79 5.20
CA SER A 99 11.98 -18.09 5.97
C SER A 99 10.90 -18.75 5.12
N ASP A 100 10.24 -19.75 5.69
CA ASP A 100 9.03 -20.39 5.16
C ASP A 100 7.73 -19.76 5.67
N ALA A 101 7.83 -18.73 6.53
CA ALA A 101 6.68 -18.06 7.12
C ALA A 101 5.86 -17.23 6.11
N ILE A 102 6.47 -16.81 5.01
CA ILE A 102 5.82 -16.00 3.96
C ILE A 102 6.09 -16.62 2.60
N TYR A 103 5.05 -16.82 1.82
CA TYR A 103 5.11 -17.30 0.43
C TYR A 103 4.47 -16.26 -0.50
N PRO A 104 5.28 -15.31 -1.02
CA PRO A 104 4.82 -14.15 -1.76
C PRO A 104 4.65 -14.41 -3.24
N MET A 105 3.75 -13.62 -3.86
CA MET A 105 3.70 -13.37 -5.30
C MET A 105 3.41 -11.88 -5.54
N GLN A 106 3.70 -11.39 -6.75
CA GLN A 106 3.46 -9.99 -7.10
C GLN A 106 2.61 -9.88 -8.36
N ALA A 107 1.66 -8.93 -8.33
CA ALA A 107 0.80 -8.65 -9.46
C ALA A 107 0.52 -7.14 -9.58
N VAL A 108 0.28 -6.69 -10.80
CA VAL A 108 -0.08 -5.31 -11.11
C VAL A 108 -1.51 -5.29 -11.64
N GLY A 109 -2.33 -4.40 -11.12
CA GLY A 109 -3.70 -4.20 -11.55
C GLY A 109 -3.81 -3.28 -12.76
N LEU A 110 -5.05 -3.09 -13.24
CA LEU A 110 -5.34 -2.34 -14.47
C LEU A 110 -4.96 -0.85 -14.42
N SER A 111 -4.94 -0.27 -13.22
CA SER A 111 -4.54 1.14 -13.01
C SER A 111 -3.09 1.26 -12.58
N LYS A 112 -2.29 0.23 -12.84
CA LYS A 112 -0.86 0.14 -12.47
C LYS A 112 -0.64 0.14 -10.94
N GLU A 113 -1.64 -0.24 -10.16
CA GLU A 113 -1.50 -0.51 -8.73
C GLU A 113 -0.79 -1.84 -8.51
N LEU A 114 0.22 -1.82 -7.65
CA LEU A 114 1.05 -2.99 -7.36
C LEU A 114 0.61 -3.67 -6.07
N PHE A 115 0.50 -4.99 -6.13
CA PHE A 115 0.14 -5.85 -5.01
C PHE A 115 1.23 -6.88 -4.72
N TYR A 116 1.62 -6.98 -3.46
CA TYR A 116 2.36 -8.09 -2.92
C TYR A 116 1.38 -9.00 -2.18
N LEU A 117 1.15 -10.18 -2.74
CA LEU A 117 0.10 -11.10 -2.31
C LEU A 117 0.77 -12.25 -1.55
N ASN A 118 0.69 -12.18 -0.22
CA ASN A 118 1.50 -12.98 0.67
C ASN A 118 0.67 -14.08 1.35
N GLN A 119 0.97 -15.34 1.06
CA GLN A 119 0.48 -16.44 1.90
C GLN A 119 1.31 -16.49 3.16
N VAL A 120 0.79 -15.89 4.23
CA VAL A 120 1.41 -15.94 5.56
C VAL A 120 1.09 -17.28 6.20
N ARG A 121 2.12 -18.01 6.61
CA ARG A 121 2.03 -19.33 7.24
C ARG A 121 2.35 -19.29 8.74
N GLY A 122 2.91 -18.18 9.22
CA GLY A 122 3.27 -17.95 10.62
C GLY A 122 3.95 -16.62 10.86
N ASN A 123 4.27 -16.34 12.10
CA ASN A 123 4.99 -15.13 12.49
C ASN A 123 6.48 -15.23 12.13
N LEU A 124 7.08 -14.07 11.88
CA LEU A 124 8.54 -13.95 11.88
C LEU A 124 9.06 -13.75 13.31
N PRO A 125 10.34 -14.02 13.59
CA PRO A 125 10.89 -13.87 14.95
C PRO A 125 10.69 -12.48 15.56
N ALA A 126 10.79 -11.42 14.73
CA ALA A 126 10.62 -10.04 15.16
C ALA A 126 9.20 -9.50 14.98
N TYR A 127 8.36 -10.12 14.13
CA TYR A 127 7.10 -9.56 13.67
C TYR A 127 5.92 -10.53 13.81
N ASP A 128 4.78 -9.97 14.20
CA ASP A 128 3.51 -10.67 14.20
C ASP A 128 2.80 -10.38 12.87
N LEU A 129 2.48 -11.45 12.12
CA LEU A 129 1.91 -11.34 10.79
C LEU A 129 0.47 -11.88 10.80
N PRO A 130 -0.50 -11.18 10.17
CA PRO A 130 -1.87 -11.63 10.13
C PRO A 130 -2.04 -12.83 9.20
N LEU A 131 -2.73 -13.87 9.68
CA LEU A 131 -3.12 -15.03 8.88
C LEU A 131 -4.41 -14.72 8.11
N ALA A 132 -4.46 -15.06 6.83
CA ALA A 132 -5.64 -14.88 6.02
C ALA A 132 -6.83 -15.73 6.51
N GLN A 133 -7.96 -15.10 6.81
CA GLN A 133 -9.23 -15.72 7.18
C GLN A 133 -10.15 -15.91 5.98
N SER A 134 -10.01 -15.10 4.93
CA SER A 134 -10.65 -15.24 3.63
C SER A 134 -9.63 -15.44 2.51
N PHE A 135 -10.06 -15.69 1.27
CA PHE A 135 -9.15 -16.05 0.18
C PHE A 135 -8.14 -14.93 -0.14
N VAL A 136 -8.61 -13.68 -0.22
CA VAL A 136 -7.80 -12.46 -0.18
C VAL A 136 -8.29 -11.70 1.04
N ASP A 137 -7.39 -11.26 1.91
CA ASP A 137 -7.81 -10.82 3.24
C ASP A 137 -7.13 -9.50 3.66
N HIS A 138 -6.26 -9.56 4.63
CA HIS A 138 -5.81 -8.43 5.41
C HIS A 138 -4.70 -7.64 4.70
N ILE A 139 -4.91 -6.33 4.55
CA ILE A 139 -3.81 -5.42 4.23
C ILE A 139 -2.97 -5.28 5.49
N PHE A 140 -1.67 -5.52 5.41
CA PHE A 140 -0.84 -5.52 6.62
C PHE A 140 0.44 -4.69 6.50
N ILE A 141 0.96 -4.47 5.31
CA ILE A 141 2.12 -3.61 5.07
C ILE A 141 1.82 -2.70 3.87
N MET A 142 2.22 -1.44 3.99
CA MET A 142 2.27 -0.50 2.88
C MET A 142 3.71 -0.25 2.49
N VAL A 143 4.03 -0.41 1.20
CA VAL A 143 5.39 -0.26 0.68
C VAL A 143 5.60 1.15 0.17
N LEU A 144 6.60 1.84 0.72
CA LEU A 144 6.98 3.21 0.40
C LEU A 144 8.34 3.25 -0.30
N ALA A 145 8.38 3.74 -1.53
CA ALA A 145 9.63 4.04 -2.22
C ALA A 145 10.15 5.42 -1.84
N THR A 146 11.40 5.50 -1.42
CA THR A 146 12.05 6.74 -0.98
C THR A 146 13.46 6.88 -1.57
N PRO A 147 13.99 8.12 -1.74
CA PRO A 147 15.40 8.32 -2.04
C PRO A 147 16.30 8.15 -0.80
N ASP A 148 15.72 8.18 0.42
CA ASP A 148 16.45 8.21 1.69
C ASP A 148 15.65 7.48 2.77
N VAL A 149 15.99 6.20 2.99
CA VAL A 149 15.28 5.33 3.91
C VAL A 149 15.37 5.84 5.36
N GLU A 150 16.52 6.38 5.77
CA GLU A 150 16.72 6.85 7.15
C GLU A 150 15.79 8.03 7.47
N LYS A 151 15.69 9.01 6.55
CA LYS A 151 14.78 10.15 6.72
C LYS A 151 13.31 9.74 6.71
N ALA A 152 12.95 8.80 5.84
CA ALA A 152 11.57 8.32 5.77
C ALA A 152 11.17 7.57 7.06
N VAL A 153 12.05 6.71 7.59
CA VAL A 153 11.82 6.02 8.87
C VAL A 153 11.69 7.05 10.01
N GLN A 154 12.60 8.04 10.07
CA GLN A 154 12.57 9.07 11.10
C GLN A 154 11.26 9.86 11.08
N PHE A 155 10.70 10.12 9.88
CA PHE A 155 9.38 10.75 9.78
C PHE A 155 8.30 9.97 10.53
N TYR A 156 8.24 8.64 10.38
CA TYR A 156 7.23 7.82 11.07
C TYR A 156 7.49 7.72 12.57
N VAL A 157 8.75 7.72 13.00
CA VAL A 157 9.12 7.79 14.42
C VAL A 157 8.63 9.10 15.03
N ASP A 158 8.89 10.24 14.40
CA ASP A 158 8.55 11.56 14.91
C ASP A 158 7.03 11.84 14.83
N ALA A 159 6.39 11.36 13.76
CA ALA A 159 4.97 11.62 13.51
C ALA A 159 4.04 10.76 14.38
N PHE A 160 4.34 9.48 14.51
CA PHE A 160 3.44 8.50 15.10
C PHE A 160 4.00 7.81 16.35
N GLY A 161 5.27 8.05 16.70
CA GLY A 161 5.95 7.33 17.77
C GLY A 161 6.21 5.86 17.43
N TRP A 162 6.22 5.52 16.16
CA TRP A 162 6.52 4.15 15.72
C TRP A 162 8.00 3.84 15.89
N ALA A 163 8.32 2.55 15.96
CA ALA A 163 9.69 2.11 16.09
C ALA A 163 10.29 1.81 14.71
N GLU A 164 11.58 2.10 14.56
CA GLU A 164 12.39 1.50 13.53
C GLU A 164 12.49 -0.01 13.77
N GLY A 165 12.12 -0.80 12.76
CA GLY A 165 12.27 -2.25 12.77
C GLY A 165 13.63 -2.67 12.21
N ASN A 166 13.70 -3.89 11.67
CA ASN A 166 14.92 -4.36 11.05
C ASN A 166 15.18 -3.62 9.74
N THR A 167 16.44 -3.22 9.55
CA THR A 167 16.95 -2.75 8.25
C THR A 167 17.65 -3.90 7.55
N PHE A 168 17.31 -4.10 6.29
CA PHE A 168 17.86 -5.14 5.43
C PHE A 168 18.65 -4.50 4.29
N HIS A 169 19.66 -5.21 3.79
CA HIS A 169 20.41 -4.87 2.59
C HIS A 169 20.54 -6.12 1.73
N ILE A 170 19.52 -6.33 0.89
CA ILE A 170 19.29 -7.58 0.18
C ILE A 170 19.02 -7.35 -1.31
N PRO A 171 19.26 -8.35 -2.17
CA PRO A 171 18.75 -8.34 -3.53
C PRO A 171 17.24 -8.26 -3.53
N TYR A 172 16.67 -7.45 -4.43
CA TYR A 172 15.22 -7.28 -4.55
C TYR A 172 14.83 -7.41 -6.03
N SER A 173 14.45 -8.60 -6.42
CA SER A 173 14.24 -8.98 -7.82
C SER A 173 13.24 -8.09 -8.56
N VAL A 174 12.16 -7.68 -7.91
CA VAL A 174 11.12 -6.82 -8.51
C VAL A 174 11.69 -5.44 -8.86
N ILE A 175 12.49 -4.85 -7.98
CA ILE A 175 13.17 -3.57 -8.23
C ILE A 175 14.27 -3.77 -9.28
N ASN A 176 15.09 -4.82 -9.15
CA ASN A 176 16.16 -5.10 -10.10
C ASN A 176 15.63 -5.26 -11.52
N ASN A 177 14.55 -6.03 -11.70
CA ASN A 177 13.90 -6.20 -13.00
C ASN A 177 13.33 -4.88 -13.55
N ALA A 178 12.67 -4.09 -12.70
CA ALA A 178 12.10 -2.81 -13.13
C ALA A 178 13.17 -1.81 -13.61
N PHE A 179 14.35 -1.82 -13.02
CA PHE A 179 15.45 -0.90 -13.35
C PHE A 179 16.55 -1.53 -14.21
N GLU A 180 16.34 -2.75 -14.73
CA GLU A 180 17.33 -3.49 -15.53
C GLU A 180 18.71 -3.61 -14.85
N LEU A 181 18.68 -3.84 -13.54
CA LEU A 181 19.87 -4.03 -12.72
C LEU A 181 20.28 -5.51 -12.67
N ALA A 182 21.50 -5.77 -12.24
CA ALA A 182 21.96 -7.14 -12.00
C ALA A 182 21.13 -7.80 -10.89
N ASP A 183 20.86 -9.11 -10.99
CA ASP A 183 20.00 -9.86 -10.07
C ASP A 183 20.48 -9.79 -8.61
N ASP A 184 21.78 -9.63 -8.39
CA ASP A 184 22.41 -9.53 -7.07
C ASP A 184 22.52 -8.10 -6.54
N THR A 185 21.99 -7.10 -7.27
CA THR A 185 21.95 -5.70 -6.81
C THR A 185 21.12 -5.59 -5.55
N LYS A 186 21.72 -5.03 -4.51
CA LYS A 186 21.10 -4.92 -3.19
C LYS A 186 20.51 -3.53 -2.97
N HIS A 187 19.37 -3.52 -2.29
CA HIS A 187 18.66 -2.32 -1.87
C HIS A 187 18.53 -2.30 -0.34
N PHE A 188 18.53 -1.11 0.23
CA PHE A 188 18.16 -0.93 1.63
C PHE A 188 16.63 -0.90 1.73
N LEU A 189 16.11 -1.62 2.68
CA LEU A 189 14.71 -1.52 3.11
C LEU A 189 14.64 -1.60 4.63
N CYS A 190 13.69 -0.87 5.21
CA CYS A 190 13.49 -0.82 6.65
C CYS A 190 12.01 -1.00 6.98
N MET A 191 11.73 -1.79 8.01
CA MET A 191 10.37 -1.92 8.53
C MET A 191 10.08 -0.79 9.50
N SER A 192 8.89 -0.20 9.40
CA SER A 192 8.37 0.77 10.37
C SER A 192 7.21 0.13 11.14
N CYS A 193 7.32 0.08 12.47
CA CYS A 193 6.54 -0.83 13.30
C CYS A 193 5.81 -0.12 14.44
N ASN A 194 4.61 -0.61 14.75
CA ASN A 194 3.93 -0.35 16.01
C ASN A 194 4.02 -1.62 16.88
N GLY A 195 4.97 -1.64 17.81
CA GLY A 195 5.32 -2.85 18.57
C GLY A 195 5.86 -3.94 17.63
N ARG A 196 5.19 -5.09 17.57
CA ARG A 196 5.55 -6.21 16.68
C ARG A 196 4.79 -6.19 15.34
N VAL A 197 3.87 -5.25 15.17
CA VAL A 197 3.09 -5.11 13.93
C VAL A 197 3.87 -4.21 12.97
N VAL A 198 4.17 -4.71 11.79
CA VAL A 198 4.76 -3.92 10.71
C VAL A 198 3.65 -3.13 10.02
N ASN A 199 3.82 -1.82 9.93
CA ASN A 199 2.89 -0.96 9.21
C ASN A 199 3.41 -0.62 7.81
N ASN A 200 4.72 -0.36 7.70
CA ASN A 200 5.35 -0.04 6.43
C ASN A 200 6.62 -0.84 6.19
N GLU A 201 6.84 -1.17 4.93
CA GLU A 201 8.15 -1.43 4.35
C GLU A 201 8.58 -0.15 3.62
N ILE A 202 9.77 0.35 3.95
CA ILE A 202 10.33 1.59 3.40
C ILE A 202 11.56 1.23 2.60
N ASP A 203 11.46 1.35 1.27
CA ASP A 203 12.48 0.91 0.32
C ASP A 203 13.27 2.08 -0.24
N GLN A 204 14.60 2.00 -0.16
CA GLN A 204 15.45 2.96 -0.86
C GLN A 204 15.57 2.57 -2.33
N TYR A 205 14.92 3.36 -3.17
CA TYR A 205 14.89 3.12 -4.60
C TYR A 205 16.16 3.62 -5.31
N PRO A 206 16.57 2.96 -6.42
CA PRO A 206 17.79 3.27 -7.13
C PRO A 206 17.73 4.62 -7.86
N LYS A 207 18.91 5.08 -8.33
CA LYS A 207 18.99 6.24 -9.22
C LYS A 207 18.16 6.00 -10.47
N GLY A 208 17.47 7.04 -10.93
CA GLY A 208 16.53 6.97 -12.05
C GLY A 208 15.07 6.91 -11.63
N THR A 209 14.80 6.71 -10.34
CA THR A 209 13.46 6.90 -9.79
C THR A 209 13.07 8.37 -9.87
N ILE A 210 11.85 8.64 -10.33
CA ILE A 210 11.35 10.01 -10.53
C ILE A 210 10.24 10.35 -9.52
N ILE A 211 9.98 11.64 -9.35
CA ILE A 211 8.78 12.11 -8.65
C ILE A 211 7.56 11.62 -9.46
N ARG A 212 6.55 11.10 -8.75
CA ARG A 212 5.35 10.57 -9.41
C ARG A 212 4.62 11.66 -10.20
N PRO A 213 4.44 11.48 -11.52
CA PRO A 213 3.67 12.44 -12.31
C PRO A 213 2.19 12.38 -11.88
N ARG A 214 1.54 13.54 -11.88
CA ARG A 214 0.10 13.63 -11.59
C ARG A 214 -0.53 14.78 -12.36
N ASN A 215 -1.83 14.68 -12.62
CA ASN A 215 -2.61 15.79 -13.11
C ASN A 215 -2.84 16.81 -11.99
N ASP A 216 -2.68 18.10 -12.31
CA ASP A 216 -2.82 19.16 -11.32
C ASP A 216 -4.21 19.15 -10.64
N GLY A 217 -4.23 19.24 -9.30
CA GLY A 217 -5.45 19.20 -8.49
C GLY A 217 -6.15 17.85 -8.42
N MET A 218 -5.49 16.75 -8.82
CA MET A 218 -5.99 15.39 -8.78
C MET A 218 -5.13 14.51 -7.86
N LEU A 219 -5.63 13.32 -7.53
CA LEU A 219 -4.85 12.28 -6.86
C LEU A 219 -3.74 11.77 -7.79
N GLU A 220 -2.67 11.27 -7.19
CA GLU A 220 -1.63 10.54 -7.91
C GLU A 220 -2.18 9.24 -8.51
N PRO A 221 -1.65 8.76 -9.62
CA PRO A 221 -1.99 7.46 -10.18
C PRO A 221 -1.42 6.33 -9.32
N GLY A 222 -1.95 5.13 -9.47
CA GLY A 222 -1.58 3.97 -8.65
C GLY A 222 -2.07 4.12 -7.22
N ILE A 223 -1.19 3.92 -6.24
CA ILE A 223 -1.53 4.04 -4.81
C ILE A 223 -1.24 5.47 -4.36
N ALA A 224 -2.29 6.27 -4.26
CA ALA A 224 -2.18 7.71 -3.98
C ALA A 224 -2.00 8.03 -2.49
N MET A 225 -2.62 7.27 -1.62
CA MET A 225 -2.65 7.52 -0.18
C MET A 225 -2.74 6.23 0.63
N THR A 226 -2.17 6.28 1.82
CA THR A 226 -2.39 5.30 2.88
C THR A 226 -3.06 5.97 4.07
N THR A 227 -4.01 5.29 4.69
CA THR A 227 -4.70 5.78 5.88
C THR A 227 -4.43 4.85 7.05
N TYR A 228 -3.95 5.40 8.15
CA TYR A 228 -3.73 4.69 9.40
C TYR A 228 -4.76 5.12 10.44
N MET A 229 -5.26 4.16 11.21
CA MET A 229 -6.05 4.43 12.37
C MET A 229 -5.13 4.68 13.57
N VAL A 230 -5.30 5.81 14.23
CA VAL A 230 -4.55 6.20 15.43
C VAL A 230 -5.50 6.33 16.62
N GLU A 231 -4.99 6.11 17.83
CA GLU A 231 -5.80 6.26 19.04
C GLU A 231 -6.22 7.71 19.27
N ASP A 232 -5.34 8.66 18.98
CA ASP A 232 -5.53 10.08 19.23
C ASP A 232 -4.87 10.91 18.13
N LEU A 233 -5.69 11.52 17.26
CA LEU A 233 -5.22 12.31 16.13
C LEU A 233 -4.45 13.57 16.59
N ASP A 234 -4.78 14.11 17.76
CA ASP A 234 -4.16 15.33 18.28
C ASP A 234 -2.72 15.09 18.82
N LYS A 235 -2.32 13.83 18.92
CA LYS A 235 -0.93 13.42 19.26
C LYS A 235 -0.05 13.15 18.05
N VAL A 236 -0.62 13.14 16.85
CA VAL A 236 0.16 12.93 15.60
C VAL A 236 0.90 14.22 15.27
N ASN A 237 2.23 14.14 15.24
CA ASN A 237 3.10 15.32 15.05
C ASN A 237 3.44 15.52 13.56
N VAL A 238 2.49 16.03 12.79
CA VAL A 238 2.64 16.30 11.34
C VAL A 238 1.98 17.62 10.96
N SER A 239 2.45 18.21 9.86
CA SER A 239 1.75 19.33 9.23
C SER A 239 0.56 18.81 8.43
N LEU A 240 -0.63 19.19 8.82
CA LEU A 240 -1.87 18.77 8.14
C LEU A 240 -2.13 19.59 6.88
N LEU A 241 -2.69 18.95 5.85
CA LEU A 241 -3.14 19.63 4.62
C LEU A 241 -4.39 20.48 4.85
N SER A 242 -5.24 20.07 5.81
CA SER A 242 -6.46 20.76 6.19
C SER A 242 -6.82 20.44 7.63
N GLU A 243 -7.75 21.20 8.20
CA GLU A 243 -8.34 20.88 9.51
C GLU A 243 -8.97 19.48 9.51
N PRO A 244 -8.84 18.74 10.62
CA PRO A 244 -9.44 17.42 10.75
C PRO A 244 -10.94 17.42 10.49
N THR A 245 -11.41 16.55 9.65
CA THR A 245 -12.82 16.43 9.22
C THR A 245 -13.36 15.05 9.55
N THR A 246 -14.66 14.96 9.81
CA THR A 246 -15.37 13.70 10.07
C THR A 246 -16.09 13.22 8.82
N PHE A 247 -15.80 11.98 8.41
CA PHE A 247 -16.48 11.34 7.28
C PHE A 247 -17.37 10.20 7.78
N SER A 248 -18.57 10.08 7.20
CA SER A 248 -19.52 9.00 7.50
C SER A 248 -19.29 7.73 6.66
N SER A 249 -18.50 7.82 5.59
CA SER A 249 -18.26 6.69 4.68
C SER A 249 -17.56 5.52 5.38
N ALA A 250 -17.74 4.32 4.82
CA ALA A 250 -17.06 3.11 5.29
C ALA A 250 -15.54 3.32 5.41
N GLY A 251 -14.93 2.65 6.36
CA GLY A 251 -13.51 2.83 6.73
C GLY A 251 -13.29 3.98 7.71
N TYR A 252 -13.94 5.12 7.54
CA TYR A 252 -13.86 6.22 8.52
C TYR A 252 -14.83 6.04 9.69
N ASN A 253 -16.03 5.53 9.45
CA ASN A 253 -17.04 5.22 10.47
C ASN A 253 -17.30 6.37 11.45
N GLY A 254 -17.36 7.61 10.95
CA GLY A 254 -17.56 8.80 11.78
C GLY A 254 -16.34 9.26 12.57
N ARG A 255 -15.16 8.67 12.35
CA ARG A 255 -13.92 9.11 13.00
C ARG A 255 -13.42 10.41 12.38
N ARG A 256 -12.76 11.25 13.20
CA ARG A 256 -11.98 12.40 12.72
C ARG A 256 -10.83 11.88 11.85
N SER A 257 -10.61 12.55 10.73
CA SER A 257 -9.58 12.19 9.76
C SER A 257 -8.85 13.45 9.29
N ALA A 258 -7.56 13.35 9.04
CA ALA A 258 -6.73 14.40 8.48
C ALA A 258 -5.73 13.82 7.49
N CYS A 259 -5.28 14.62 6.55
CA CYS A 259 -4.24 14.26 5.59
C CYS A 259 -2.98 15.10 5.82
N CYS A 260 -1.83 14.48 5.61
CA CYS A 260 -0.52 15.13 5.59
C CYS A 260 0.28 14.68 4.37
N ILE A 261 1.36 15.39 4.10
CA ILE A 261 2.41 14.95 3.16
C ILE A 261 3.59 14.52 4.02
N GLY A 262 4.09 13.32 3.76
CA GLY A 262 5.28 12.75 4.40
C GLY A 262 6.56 13.09 3.66
#